data_7edd562e3034af3de2cff9c8fd15c3c5
#
_entry.id   7edd562e3034af3de2cff9c8fd15c3c5
#
_cell.length_a   1.000
_cell.length_b   1.000
_cell.length_c   1.000
_cell.angle_alpha   90.00
_cell.angle_beta   90.00
_cell.angle_gamma   90.00
#
_symmetry.space_group_name_H-M   'P 1'
#
loop_
_entity.id
_entity.type
_entity.pdbx_description
1 polymer ?
#
loop_
_entity_poly.entity_id
_entity_poly.type
_entity_poly.pdbx_seq_one_letter_code
_entity_poly.pdbx_strand_id
1 'polypeptide(L)'
;MSVIKKDQTREQYDRSKIQGGILRACYKRPIPVEKIESLMDSIEGDIFDTADKEISSTRIGEIVMEHLKDLDAVAYVRFASVYR
;
A
#
# COMPACT_ATOMS: atom_id res chain seq x y z
N MET A 1 1.10 -9.48 12.74
CA MET A 1 1.08 -8.02 12.91
C MET A 1 -0.34 -7.50 12.82
N SER A 2 -0.71 -6.59 13.69
CA SER A 2 -2.02 -5.97 13.69
C SER A 2 -2.00 -4.61 12.99
N VAL A 3 -3.09 -4.32 12.28
CA VAL A 3 -3.30 -3.00 11.66
C VAL A 3 -4.37 -2.27 12.48
N ILE A 4 -4.02 -1.06 12.93
CA ILE A 4 -4.95 -0.21 13.68
C ILE A 4 -5.68 0.68 12.68
N LYS A 5 -6.98 0.50 12.57
CA LYS A 5 -7.84 1.25 11.64
C LYS A 5 -8.15 2.64 12.19
N LYS A 6 -8.67 3.52 11.36
CA LYS A 6 -8.99 4.90 11.74
C LYS A 6 -9.99 4.98 12.89
N ASP A 7 -10.90 4.01 13.01
CA ASP A 7 -11.85 3.92 14.12
C ASP A 7 -11.28 3.26 15.38
N GLN A 8 -9.96 3.03 15.40
CA GLN A 8 -9.22 2.41 16.49
C GLN A 8 -9.45 0.91 16.66
N THR A 9 -10.20 0.28 15.77
CA THR A 9 -10.31 -1.17 15.76
C THR A 9 -9.06 -1.78 15.16
N ARG A 10 -8.81 -3.05 15.46
CA ARG A 10 -7.64 -3.78 14.97
C ARG A 10 -8.07 -4.88 14.03
N GLU A 11 -7.26 -5.11 12.99
CA GLU A 11 -7.41 -6.27 12.13
C GLU A 11 -6.04 -6.87 11.85
N GLN A 12 -6.05 -8.13 11.44
CA GLN A 12 -4.80 -8.80 11.08
C GLN A 12 -4.25 -8.20 9.80
N TYR A 13 -2.93 -8.01 9.74
CA TYR A 13 -2.27 -7.57 8.52
C TYR A 13 -2.57 -8.55 7.37
N ASP A 14 -2.98 -8.02 6.25
CA ASP A 14 -3.36 -8.81 5.08
C ASP A 14 -2.77 -8.18 3.81
N ARG A 15 -1.72 -8.82 3.28
CA ARG A 15 -1.04 -8.38 2.06
C ARG A 15 -2.01 -8.21 0.90
N SER A 16 -3.02 -9.08 0.79
CA SER A 16 -3.95 -9.05 -0.34
C SER A 16 -4.77 -7.77 -0.40
N LYS A 17 -5.05 -7.15 0.73
CA LYS A 17 -5.79 -5.88 0.77
C LYS A 17 -4.97 -4.76 0.15
N ILE A 18 -3.70 -4.68 0.50
CA ILE A 18 -2.79 -3.67 -0.06
C ILE A 18 -2.61 -3.92 -1.55
N GLN A 19 -2.35 -5.16 -1.92
CA GLN A 19 -2.15 -5.55 -3.31
C GLN A 19 -3.38 -5.22 -4.16
N GLY A 20 -4.57 -5.51 -3.65
CA GLY A 20 -5.82 -5.16 -4.35
C GLY A 20 -5.96 -3.67 -4.59
N GLY A 21 -5.62 -2.85 -3.61
CA GLY A 21 -5.64 -1.39 -3.76
C GLY A 21 -4.65 -0.91 -4.81
N ILE A 22 -3.44 -1.48 -4.83
CA ILE A 22 -2.42 -1.13 -5.81
C ILE A 22 -2.85 -1.55 -7.21
N LEU A 23 -3.41 -2.75 -7.37
CA LEU A 23 -3.88 -3.24 -8.67
C LEU A 23 -5.00 -2.35 -9.22
N ARG A 24 -5.93 -1.93 -8.38
CA ARG A 24 -6.98 -1.00 -8.79
C ARG A 24 -6.41 0.35 -9.24
N ALA A 25 -5.41 0.84 -8.52
CA ALA A 25 -4.76 2.10 -8.86
C ALA A 25 -4.01 2.02 -10.19
N CYS A 26 -3.45 0.84 -10.50
CA CYS A 26 -2.67 0.60 -11.72
C CYS A 26 -3.52 0.16 -12.91
N TYR A 27 -4.84 0.06 -12.75
CA TYR A 27 -5.73 -0.43 -13.81
C TYR A 27 -5.57 0.36 -15.09
N LYS A 28 -5.38 -0.35 -16.21
CA LYS A 28 -5.18 0.23 -17.54
C LYS A 28 -3.97 1.16 -17.66
N ARG A 29 -3.02 1.03 -16.74
CA ARG A 29 -1.74 1.71 -16.87
C ARG A 29 -0.70 0.73 -17.45
N PRO A 30 0.26 1.22 -18.26
CA PRO A 30 1.26 0.35 -18.87
C PRO A 30 2.37 -0.01 -17.85
N ILE A 31 1.99 -0.72 -16.81
CA ILE A 31 2.89 -1.11 -15.74
C ILE A 31 3.03 -2.63 -15.75
N PRO A 32 4.23 -3.17 -15.99
CA PRO A 32 4.45 -4.62 -15.98
C PRO A 32 4.11 -5.23 -14.62
N VAL A 33 3.56 -6.45 -14.66
CA VAL A 33 3.20 -7.18 -13.42
C VAL A 33 4.41 -7.34 -12.51
N GLU A 34 5.59 -7.59 -13.08
CA GLU A 34 6.83 -7.75 -12.31
C GLU A 34 7.17 -6.50 -11.51
N LYS A 35 6.87 -5.33 -12.04
CA LYS A 35 7.09 -4.06 -11.32
C LYS A 35 6.12 -3.90 -10.17
N ILE A 36 4.88 -4.34 -10.34
CA ILE A 36 3.88 -4.32 -9.25
C ILE A 36 4.29 -5.28 -8.14
N GLU A 37 4.76 -6.47 -8.50
CA GLU A 37 5.23 -7.45 -7.52
C GLU A 37 6.44 -6.94 -6.75
N SER A 38 7.42 -6.36 -7.45
CA SER A 38 8.59 -5.77 -6.81
C SER A 38 8.20 -4.62 -5.89
N LEU A 39 7.26 -3.80 -6.32
CA LEU A 39 6.75 -2.69 -5.51
C LEU A 39 6.11 -3.23 -4.24
N MET A 40 5.31 -4.28 -4.35
CA MET A 40 4.64 -4.88 -3.19
C MET A 40 5.64 -5.45 -2.19
N ASP A 41 6.69 -6.10 -2.68
CA ASP A 41 7.75 -6.61 -1.81
C ASP A 41 8.47 -5.48 -1.09
N SER A 42 8.77 -4.39 -1.80
CA SER A 42 9.42 -3.22 -1.21
C SER A 42 8.53 -2.54 -0.16
N ILE A 43 7.24 -2.44 -0.45
CA ILE A 43 6.27 -1.88 0.50
C ILE A 43 6.25 -2.73 1.78
N GLU A 44 6.17 -4.04 1.65
CA GLU A 44 6.18 -4.92 2.83
C GLU A 44 7.48 -4.82 3.61
N GLY A 45 8.60 -4.71 2.92
CA GLY A 45 9.87 -4.48 3.58
C GLY A 45 9.83 -3.24 4.47
N ASP A 46 9.30 -2.13 3.94
CA ASP A 46 9.18 -0.89 4.68
C ASP A 46 8.20 -1.00 5.85
N ILE A 47 7.08 -1.70 5.65
CA ILE A 47 6.10 -1.93 6.73
C ILE A 47 6.73 -2.68 7.88
N PHE A 48 7.40 -3.78 7.60
CA PHE A 48 8.02 -4.62 8.65
C PHE A 48 9.25 -3.98 9.28
N ASP A 49 9.94 -3.09 8.55
CA ASP A 49 11.02 -2.30 9.13
C ASP A 49 10.51 -1.18 10.04
N THR A 50 9.34 -0.64 9.73
CA THR A 50 8.75 0.49 10.47
C THR A 50 8.09 0.01 11.77
N ALA A 51 7.45 -1.16 11.73
CA ALA A 51 6.61 -1.63 12.81
C ALA A 51 6.96 -3.06 13.22
N ASP A 52 6.88 -3.30 14.52
CA ASP A 52 7.16 -4.63 15.09
C ASP A 52 5.87 -5.44 15.24
N LYS A 53 4.92 -4.96 16.04
CA LYS A 53 3.70 -5.69 16.37
C LYS A 53 2.44 -5.08 15.77
N GLU A 54 2.43 -3.78 15.59
CA GLU A 54 1.25 -3.09 15.05
C GLU A 54 1.65 -1.84 14.28
N ILE A 55 0.81 -1.45 13.31
CA ILE A 55 1.00 -0.29 12.48
C ILE A 55 -0.37 0.31 12.16
N SER A 56 -0.46 1.63 12.06
CA SER A 56 -1.71 2.27 11.67
C SER A 56 -1.98 2.11 10.17
N SER A 57 -3.25 2.01 9.80
CA SER A 57 -3.64 1.98 8.38
C SER A 57 -3.20 3.27 7.67
N THR A 58 -3.18 4.40 8.38
CA THR A 58 -2.69 5.66 7.86
C THR A 58 -1.22 5.56 7.45
N ARG A 59 -0.39 4.96 8.31
CA ARG A 59 1.04 4.82 7.99
C ARG A 59 1.26 3.86 6.82
N ILE A 60 0.50 2.77 6.75
CA ILE A 60 0.56 1.86 5.60
C ILE A 60 0.25 2.63 4.31
N GLY A 61 -0.80 3.43 4.30
CA GLY A 61 -1.17 4.22 3.13
C GLY A 61 -0.08 5.20 2.72
N GLU A 62 0.58 5.83 3.68
CA GLU A 62 1.70 6.72 3.39
C GLU A 62 2.86 5.99 2.73
N ILE A 63 3.18 4.79 3.22
CA ILE A 63 4.24 3.96 2.63
C ILE A 63 3.87 3.59 1.19
N VAL A 64 2.63 3.14 0.97
CA VAL A 64 2.16 2.79 -0.37
C VAL A 64 2.26 3.98 -1.32
N MET A 65 1.82 5.15 -0.87
CA MET A 65 1.85 6.36 -1.70
C MET A 65 3.28 6.77 -2.07
N GLU A 66 4.23 6.67 -1.14
CA GLU A 66 5.63 6.97 -1.42
C GLU A 66 6.18 6.10 -2.55
N HIS A 67 5.82 4.81 -2.55
CA HIS A 67 6.26 3.89 -3.60
C HIS A 67 5.53 4.14 -4.92
N LEU A 68 4.23 4.39 -4.89
CA LEU A 68 3.46 4.66 -6.11
C LEU A 68 3.88 5.94 -6.80
N LYS A 69 4.30 6.94 -6.04
CA LYS A 69 4.75 8.21 -6.58
C LYS A 69 5.88 8.03 -7.59
N ASP A 70 6.78 7.11 -7.33
CA ASP A 70 7.91 6.84 -8.21
C ASP A 70 7.56 5.87 -9.34
N LEU A 71 6.50 5.09 -9.18
CA LEU A 71 6.09 4.11 -10.17
C LEU A 71 5.27 4.71 -11.29
N ASP A 72 4.22 5.47 -10.95
CA ASP A 72 3.27 6.00 -11.95
C ASP A 72 2.41 7.09 -11.30
N ALA A 73 2.45 8.28 -11.91
CA ALA A 73 1.75 9.45 -11.36
C ALA A 73 0.23 9.26 -11.32
N VAL A 74 -0.34 8.58 -12.31
CA VAL A 74 -1.79 8.34 -12.35
C VAL A 74 -2.21 7.37 -11.26
N ALA A 75 -1.46 6.28 -11.10
CA ALA A 75 -1.72 5.31 -10.03
C ALA A 75 -1.61 5.99 -8.65
N TYR A 76 -0.61 6.84 -8.48
CA TYR A 76 -0.45 7.60 -7.25
C TYR A 76 -1.70 8.44 -6.94
N VAL A 77 -2.18 9.21 -7.91
CA VAL A 77 -3.36 10.07 -7.71
C VAL A 77 -4.61 9.26 -7.42
N ARG A 78 -4.80 8.15 -8.13
CA ARG A 78 -5.95 7.26 -7.91
C ARG A 78 -5.95 6.69 -6.50
N PHE A 79 -4.80 6.16 -6.07
CA PHE A 79 -4.68 5.59 -4.73
C PHE A 79 -4.92 6.65 -3.66
N ALA A 80 -4.30 7.82 -3.81
CA ALA A 80 -4.46 8.92 -2.87
C ALA A 80 -5.93 9.37 -2.75
N SER A 81 -6.65 9.39 -3.87
CA SER A 81 -8.06 9.81 -3.90
C SER A 81 -8.96 8.86 -3.12
N VAL A 82 -8.72 7.55 -3.21
CA VAL A 82 -9.50 6.55 -2.49
C VAL A 82 -9.07 6.46 -1.03
N TYR A 83 -7.77 6.53 -0.80
CA TYR A 83 -7.21 6.36 0.53
C TYR A 83 -7.56 7.53 1.46
N ARG A 84 -7.61 8.73 0.93
CA ARG A 84 -7.97 9.92 1.70
C ARG A 84 -9.47 10.14 1.73
#